data_fcad6086c68256faef9e24b288a4a727
#
_entry.id   fcad6086c68256faef9e24b288a4a727
#
_cell.length_a   1.000
_cell.length_b   1.000
_cell.length_c   1.000
_cell.angle_alpha   90.00
_cell.angle_beta   90.00
_cell.angle_gamma   90.00
#
_symmetry.space_group_name_H-M   'P 1'
#
loop_
_entity.id
_entity.type
_entity.pdbx_description
1 polymer ?
#
loop_
_entity_poly.entity_id
_entity_poly.type
_entity_poly.pdbx_seq_one_letter_code
_entity_poly.pdbx_strand_id
1 'polypeptide(L)'
;MTQNISSKPVRQRVTRTRAALTDALLALLEERSQEQITIRDITTRAQVGYATFFRNYPDKEALLHDLAADEINRLLTMTLPLFFGVDSESSCRALCAYVWEHRKLWTGLLTGGAAPTLKQEYLNQALRLLDEPGQSKSWLPGDLAV
;
A
#
# COMPACT_ATOMS: atom_id res chain seq x y z
N MET A 1 -10.22 -36.25 -18.10
CA MET A 1 -9.13 -35.37 -17.65
C MET A 1 -9.13 -34.13 -18.52
N THR A 2 -9.80 -33.07 -18.09
CA THR A 2 -9.90 -31.81 -18.83
C THR A 2 -9.16 -30.76 -18.02
N GLN A 3 -7.97 -30.38 -18.46
CA GLN A 3 -7.11 -29.40 -17.80
C GLN A 3 -7.67 -28.00 -18.06
N ASN A 4 -7.96 -27.30 -16.98
CA ASN A 4 -8.36 -25.89 -16.94
C ASN A 4 -7.15 -24.99 -17.18
N ILE A 5 -6.85 -24.67 -18.44
CA ILE A 5 -5.67 -23.87 -18.86
C ILE A 5 -6.02 -22.38 -19.09
N SER A 6 -7.26 -21.95 -18.82
CA SER A 6 -7.72 -20.63 -19.26
C SER A 6 -7.66 -19.47 -18.23
N SER A 7 -7.27 -19.71 -16.97
CA SER A 7 -7.34 -18.68 -15.92
C SER A 7 -6.05 -17.86 -15.72
N LYS A 8 -4.91 -18.37 -16.17
CA LYS A 8 -3.59 -17.74 -15.94
C LYS A 8 -3.38 -16.40 -16.68
N PRO A 9 -3.71 -16.24 -17.98
CA PRO A 9 -3.50 -14.97 -18.69
C PRO A 9 -4.43 -13.85 -18.24
N VAL A 10 -5.66 -14.17 -17.82
CA VAL A 10 -6.63 -13.17 -17.35
C VAL A 10 -6.22 -12.58 -15.99
N ARG A 11 -5.79 -13.41 -15.05
CA ARG A 11 -5.28 -12.99 -13.75
C ARG A 11 -4.05 -12.08 -13.89
N GLN A 12 -3.11 -12.45 -14.73
CA GLN A 12 -1.89 -11.65 -14.97
C GLN A 12 -2.21 -10.30 -15.61
N ARG A 13 -3.21 -10.22 -16.48
CA ARG A 13 -3.66 -8.98 -17.11
C ARG A 13 -4.32 -8.04 -16.11
N VAL A 14 -5.16 -8.56 -15.22
CA VAL A 14 -5.83 -7.78 -14.16
C VAL A 14 -4.79 -7.22 -13.20
N THR A 15 -3.84 -8.01 -12.74
CA THR A 15 -2.75 -7.57 -11.84
C THR A 15 -1.91 -6.46 -12.49
N ARG A 16 -1.58 -6.61 -13.77
CA ARG A 16 -0.81 -5.60 -14.52
C ARG A 16 -1.58 -4.29 -14.68
N THR A 17 -2.88 -4.35 -14.92
CA THR A 17 -3.74 -3.16 -15.04
C THR A 17 -3.86 -2.44 -13.71
N ARG A 18 -4.06 -3.17 -12.61
CA ARG A 18 -4.10 -2.61 -11.26
C ARG A 18 -2.81 -1.89 -10.90
N ALA A 19 -1.67 -2.55 -11.11
CA ALA A 19 -0.36 -1.93 -10.89
C ALA A 19 -0.20 -0.63 -11.70
N ALA A 20 -0.53 -0.63 -12.99
CA ALA A 20 -0.44 0.57 -13.82
C ALA A 20 -1.34 1.72 -13.32
N LEU A 21 -2.53 1.42 -12.82
CA LEU A 21 -3.44 2.42 -12.24
C LEU A 21 -2.93 2.95 -10.90
N THR A 22 -2.37 2.09 -10.05
CA THR A 22 -1.78 2.47 -8.77
C THR A 22 -0.54 3.34 -8.98
N ASP A 23 0.37 2.94 -9.88
CA ASP A 23 1.58 3.72 -10.22
C ASP A 23 1.21 5.09 -10.81
N ALA A 24 0.17 5.16 -11.66
CA ALA A 24 -0.31 6.41 -12.22
C ALA A 24 -0.89 7.34 -11.15
N LEU A 25 -1.67 6.83 -10.21
CA LEU A 25 -2.21 7.60 -9.10
C LEU A 25 -1.09 8.10 -8.19
N LEU A 26 -0.12 7.24 -7.84
CA LEU A 26 1.05 7.62 -7.05
C LEU A 26 1.81 8.79 -7.70
N ALA A 27 2.12 8.69 -8.99
CA ALA A 27 2.80 9.75 -9.72
C ALA A 27 2.00 11.06 -9.77
N LEU A 28 0.67 10.99 -9.89
CA LEU A 28 -0.19 12.18 -9.88
C LEU A 28 -0.27 12.84 -8.49
N LEU A 29 -0.25 12.06 -7.41
CA LEU A 29 -0.23 12.57 -6.03
C LEU A 29 1.07 13.31 -5.70
N GLU A 30 2.18 13.00 -6.38
CA GLU A 30 3.42 13.77 -6.28
C GLU A 30 3.35 15.14 -6.99
N GLU A 31 2.44 15.29 -7.96
CA GLU A 31 2.31 16.51 -8.76
C GLU A 31 1.23 17.47 -8.19
N ARG A 32 0.13 16.94 -7.67
CA ARG A 32 -1.05 17.71 -7.24
C ARG A 32 -1.86 17.01 -6.14
N SER A 33 -2.77 17.76 -5.52
CA SER A 33 -3.62 17.22 -4.45
C SER A 33 -4.64 16.19 -4.96
N GLN A 34 -5.05 15.28 -4.09
CA GLN A 34 -6.02 14.21 -4.39
C GLN A 34 -7.33 14.73 -4.99
N GLU A 35 -7.85 15.86 -4.49
CA GLU A 35 -9.10 16.45 -4.96
C GLU A 35 -9.04 16.89 -6.43
N GLN A 36 -7.86 17.28 -6.91
CA GLN A 36 -7.62 17.74 -8.27
C GLN A 36 -7.41 16.59 -9.26
N ILE A 37 -7.24 15.37 -8.76
CA ILE A 37 -6.99 14.20 -9.60
C ILE A 37 -8.32 13.57 -9.99
N THR A 38 -8.57 13.45 -11.28
CA THR A 38 -9.75 12.79 -11.85
C THR A 38 -9.43 11.37 -12.32
N ILE A 39 -10.46 10.53 -12.44
CA ILE A 39 -10.31 9.18 -13.03
C ILE A 39 -9.74 9.26 -14.46
N ARG A 40 -10.08 10.32 -15.21
CA ARG A 40 -9.56 10.53 -16.56
C ARG A 40 -8.05 10.79 -16.55
N ASP A 41 -7.54 11.56 -15.59
CA ASP A 41 -6.11 11.80 -15.43
C ASP A 41 -5.38 10.49 -15.15
N ILE A 42 -5.92 9.68 -14.24
CA ILE A 42 -5.34 8.39 -13.85
C ILE A 42 -5.29 7.45 -15.05
N THR A 43 -6.40 7.29 -15.77
CA THR A 43 -6.48 6.39 -16.92
C THR A 43 -5.61 6.83 -18.09
N THR A 44 -5.50 8.13 -18.32
CA THR A 44 -4.61 8.70 -19.34
C THR A 44 -3.15 8.44 -18.98
N ARG A 45 -2.76 8.68 -17.73
CA ARG A 45 -1.40 8.45 -17.24
C ARG A 45 -1.03 6.96 -17.27
N ALA A 46 -1.95 6.08 -16.87
CA ALA A 46 -1.79 4.64 -16.88
C ALA A 46 -1.83 4.02 -18.28
N GLN A 47 -2.21 4.78 -19.30
CA GLN A 47 -2.48 4.29 -20.66
C GLN A 47 -3.53 3.16 -20.68
N VAL A 48 -4.57 3.29 -19.83
CA VAL A 48 -5.65 2.31 -19.67
C VAL A 48 -6.96 2.94 -20.13
N GLY A 49 -7.79 2.17 -20.81
CA GLY A 49 -9.12 2.66 -21.23
C GLY A 49 -10.01 2.99 -20.03
N TYR A 50 -10.80 4.07 -20.13
CA TYR A 50 -11.73 4.52 -19.09
C TYR A 50 -12.66 3.41 -18.58
N ALA A 51 -13.25 2.62 -19.50
CA ALA A 51 -14.08 1.47 -19.13
C ALA A 51 -13.30 0.36 -18.40
N THR A 52 -11.99 0.26 -18.65
CA THR A 52 -11.13 -0.73 -17.98
C THR A 52 -10.87 -0.34 -16.53
N PHE A 53 -10.86 0.96 -16.21
CA PHE A 53 -10.80 1.42 -14.82
C PHE A 53 -11.95 0.81 -14.01
N PHE A 54 -13.20 0.98 -14.46
CA PHE A 54 -14.39 0.51 -13.75
C PHE A 54 -14.55 -1.02 -13.70
N ARG A 55 -13.80 -1.76 -14.51
CA ARG A 55 -13.69 -3.22 -14.35
C ARG A 55 -12.79 -3.63 -13.19
N ASN A 56 -11.91 -2.74 -12.72
CA ASN A 56 -10.95 -3.01 -11.66
C ASN A 56 -11.32 -2.31 -10.35
N TYR A 57 -11.87 -1.09 -10.43
CA TYR A 57 -12.23 -0.25 -9.28
C TYR A 57 -13.57 0.42 -9.52
N PRO A 58 -14.49 0.42 -8.53
CA PRO A 58 -15.80 1.10 -8.67
C PRO A 58 -15.65 2.63 -8.72
N ASP A 59 -14.66 3.19 -8.05
CA ASP A 59 -14.39 4.62 -7.94
C ASP A 59 -12.92 4.92 -7.66
N LYS A 60 -12.59 6.20 -7.55
CA LYS A 60 -11.23 6.68 -7.25
C LYS A 60 -10.80 6.33 -5.81
N GLU A 61 -11.74 6.33 -4.89
CA GLU A 61 -11.53 6.05 -3.48
C GLU A 61 -11.07 4.60 -3.27
N ALA A 62 -11.66 3.65 -4.00
CA ALA A 62 -11.24 2.24 -3.96
C ALA A 62 -9.81 2.03 -4.48
N LEU A 63 -9.41 2.76 -5.53
CA LEU A 63 -8.03 2.75 -6.01
C LEU A 63 -7.08 3.38 -4.98
N LEU A 64 -7.49 4.49 -4.36
CA LEU A 64 -6.69 5.14 -3.31
C LEU A 64 -6.51 4.23 -2.10
N HIS A 65 -7.55 3.48 -1.75
CA HIS A 65 -7.50 2.49 -0.66
C HIS A 65 -6.48 1.38 -0.96
N ASP A 66 -6.48 0.84 -2.17
CA ASP A 66 -5.50 -0.18 -2.61
C ASP A 66 -4.07 0.39 -2.52
N LEU A 67 -3.85 1.61 -3.03
CA LEU A 67 -2.55 2.29 -2.92
C LEU A 67 -2.12 2.47 -1.47
N ALA A 68 -3.03 2.91 -0.61
CA ALA A 68 -2.75 3.10 0.81
C ALA A 68 -2.38 1.78 1.50
N ALA A 69 -3.07 0.70 1.18
CA ALA A 69 -2.78 -0.63 1.72
C ALA A 69 -1.39 -1.13 1.30
N ASP A 70 -1.02 -0.95 0.04
CA ASP A 70 0.30 -1.33 -0.48
C ASP A 70 1.42 -0.52 0.19
N GLU A 71 1.23 0.80 0.36
CA GLU A 71 2.21 1.69 1.00
C GLU A 71 2.37 1.38 2.49
N ILE A 72 1.27 1.09 3.20
CA ILE A 72 1.31 0.65 4.60
C ILE A 72 2.07 -0.68 4.73
N ASN A 73 1.78 -1.65 3.88
CA ASN A 73 2.49 -2.93 3.90
C ASN A 73 4.00 -2.75 3.68
N ARG A 74 4.38 -1.84 2.79
CA ARG A 74 5.78 -1.47 2.54
C ARG A 74 6.44 -0.86 3.78
N LEU A 75 5.76 0.11 4.44
CA LEU A 75 6.24 0.70 5.69
C LEU A 75 6.39 -0.34 6.80
N LEU A 76 5.40 -1.20 7.00
CA LEU A 76 5.45 -2.26 8.01
C LEU A 76 6.64 -3.19 7.77
N THR A 77 6.88 -3.59 6.52
CA THR A 77 8.03 -4.43 6.16
C THR A 77 9.36 -3.74 6.48
N MET A 78 9.47 -2.42 6.30
CA MET A 78 10.66 -1.65 6.64
C MET A 78 10.84 -1.47 8.15
N THR A 79 9.74 -1.43 8.91
CA THR A 79 9.78 -1.25 10.38
C THR A 79 10.01 -2.54 11.16
N LEU A 80 9.67 -3.71 10.59
CA LEU A 80 9.86 -5.00 11.26
C LEU A 80 11.31 -5.24 11.76
N PRO A 81 12.38 -4.99 10.99
CA PRO A 81 13.75 -5.16 11.44
C PRO A 81 14.10 -4.30 12.66
N LEU A 82 13.46 -3.12 12.81
CA LEU A 82 13.66 -2.21 13.94
C LEU A 82 13.18 -2.85 15.26
N PHE A 83 12.07 -3.56 15.23
CA PHE A 83 11.51 -4.25 16.41
C PHE A 83 12.30 -5.49 16.80
N PHE A 84 12.97 -6.13 15.86
CA PHE A 84 13.74 -7.34 16.11
C PHE A 84 15.22 -7.09 16.36
N GLY A 85 15.67 -5.82 16.43
CA GLY A 85 17.04 -5.45 16.78
C GLY A 85 18.09 -5.81 15.72
N VAL A 86 17.67 -6.14 14.51
CA VAL A 86 18.57 -6.45 13.39
C VAL A 86 18.88 -5.17 12.64
N ASP A 87 20.10 -4.66 12.74
CA ASP A 87 20.62 -3.47 12.04
C ASP A 87 19.65 -2.27 12.09
N SER A 88 19.34 -1.84 13.32
CA SER A 88 18.32 -0.80 13.58
C SER A 88 18.68 0.55 12.96
N GLU A 89 19.97 0.90 12.87
CA GLU A 89 20.40 2.19 12.28
C GLU A 89 20.14 2.23 10.78
N SER A 90 20.54 1.20 10.05
CA SER A 90 20.34 1.10 8.60
C SER A 90 18.84 1.06 8.25
N SER A 91 18.06 0.28 9.00
CA SER A 91 16.61 0.19 8.82
C SER A 91 15.91 1.51 9.12
N CYS A 92 16.29 2.22 10.18
CA CYS A 92 15.74 3.53 10.52
C CYS A 92 16.08 4.57 9.43
N ARG A 93 17.30 4.57 8.93
CA ARG A 93 17.75 5.44 7.85
C ARG A 93 16.98 5.18 6.57
N ALA A 94 16.78 3.92 6.18
CA ALA A 94 16.02 3.52 5.01
C ALA A 94 14.55 3.95 5.12
N LEU A 95 13.92 3.75 6.29
CA LEU A 95 12.55 4.20 6.56
C LEU A 95 12.41 5.71 6.46
N CYS A 96 13.30 6.47 7.08
CA CYS A 96 13.28 7.93 7.02
C CYS A 96 13.48 8.45 5.59
N ALA A 97 14.41 7.85 4.85
CA ALA A 97 14.66 8.20 3.44
C ALA A 97 13.41 7.92 2.58
N TYR A 98 12.79 6.76 2.75
CA TYR A 98 11.58 6.39 2.04
C TYR A 98 10.41 7.36 2.32
N VAL A 99 10.13 7.67 3.59
CA VAL A 99 9.06 8.62 3.96
C VAL A 99 9.36 10.02 3.43
N TRP A 100 10.62 10.44 3.45
CA TRP A 100 11.05 11.74 2.91
C TRP A 100 10.89 11.80 1.39
N GLU A 101 11.29 10.77 0.68
CA GLU A 101 11.14 10.68 -0.78
C GLU A 101 9.68 10.76 -1.20
N HIS A 102 8.80 10.05 -0.47
CA HIS A 102 7.35 10.01 -0.72
C HIS A 102 6.53 10.98 0.16
N ARG A 103 7.13 12.07 0.69
CA ARG A 103 6.47 12.98 1.64
C ARG A 103 5.18 13.60 1.14
N LYS A 104 5.08 13.90 -0.16
CA LYS A 104 3.85 14.45 -0.75
C LYS A 104 2.71 13.45 -0.74
N LEU A 105 2.99 12.20 -1.09
CA LEU A 105 2.05 11.09 -0.97
C LEU A 105 1.54 10.97 0.47
N TRP A 106 2.47 10.87 1.43
CA TRP A 106 2.11 10.73 2.85
C TRP A 106 1.33 11.93 3.38
N THR A 107 1.71 13.15 2.97
CA THR A 107 0.93 14.34 3.31
C THR A 107 -0.48 14.23 2.75
N GLY A 108 -0.64 13.91 1.48
CA GLY A 108 -1.95 13.75 0.84
C GLY A 108 -2.82 12.67 1.48
N LEU A 109 -2.22 11.53 1.82
CA LEU A 109 -2.92 10.42 2.48
C LEU A 109 -3.33 10.76 3.92
N LEU A 110 -2.48 11.46 4.68
CA LEU A 110 -2.71 11.77 6.08
C LEU A 110 -3.60 13.00 6.30
N THR A 111 -3.55 13.99 5.40
CA THR A 111 -4.36 15.22 5.50
C THR A 111 -5.65 15.16 4.69
N GLY A 112 -5.74 14.25 3.73
CA GLY A 112 -6.94 14.02 2.93
C GLY A 112 -7.96 13.11 3.60
N GLY A 113 -9.10 12.90 2.95
CA GLY A 113 -10.18 12.02 3.43
C GLY A 113 -9.80 10.54 3.62
N ALA A 114 -8.59 10.14 3.21
CA ALA A 114 -8.09 8.78 3.35
C ALA A 114 -7.49 8.45 4.73
N ALA A 115 -7.25 9.44 5.58
CA ALA A 115 -6.60 9.24 6.88
C ALA A 115 -7.29 8.20 7.79
N PRO A 116 -8.63 8.14 7.93
CA PRO A 116 -9.29 7.09 8.71
C PRO A 116 -9.08 5.69 8.13
N THR A 117 -9.13 5.57 6.82
CA THR A 117 -8.89 4.32 6.08
C THR A 117 -7.46 3.84 6.27
N LEU A 118 -6.49 4.74 6.18
CA LEU A 118 -5.08 4.47 6.40
C LEU A 118 -4.82 3.91 7.81
N LYS A 119 -5.40 4.57 8.82
CA LYS A 119 -5.29 4.12 10.21
C LYS A 119 -5.89 2.73 10.41
N GLN A 120 -7.07 2.47 9.85
CA GLN A 120 -7.72 1.17 9.96
C GLN A 120 -6.91 0.08 9.26
N GLU A 121 -6.39 0.34 8.07
CA GLU A 121 -5.58 -0.62 7.32
C GLU A 121 -4.26 -0.91 8.05
N TYR A 122 -3.60 0.12 8.60
CA TYR A 122 -2.41 -0.07 9.42
C TYR A 122 -2.68 -1.00 10.62
N LEU A 123 -3.76 -0.76 11.36
CA LEU A 123 -4.14 -1.60 12.49
C LEU A 123 -4.45 -3.04 12.06
N ASN A 124 -5.19 -3.22 10.96
CA ASN A 124 -5.52 -4.54 10.44
C ASN A 124 -4.26 -5.32 10.04
N GLN A 125 -3.33 -4.70 9.36
CA GLN A 125 -2.09 -5.34 8.93
C GLN A 125 -1.16 -5.61 10.10
N ALA A 126 -1.02 -4.67 11.04
CA ALA A 126 -0.22 -4.86 12.25
C ALA A 126 -0.74 -6.03 13.10
N LEU A 127 -2.05 -6.13 13.28
CA LEU A 127 -2.68 -7.25 14.01
C LEU A 127 -2.44 -8.58 13.31
N ARG A 128 -2.53 -8.65 11.98
CA ARG A 128 -2.22 -9.89 11.23
C ARG A 128 -0.78 -10.34 11.42
N LEU A 129 0.17 -9.42 11.45
CA LEU A 129 1.58 -9.73 11.68
C LEU A 129 1.84 -10.24 13.11
N LEU A 130 1.07 -9.78 14.09
CA LEU A 130 1.16 -10.23 15.48
C LEU A 130 0.48 -11.59 15.69
N ASP A 131 -0.48 -11.95 14.86
CA ASP A 131 -1.28 -13.19 14.98
C ASP A 131 -0.64 -14.38 14.22
N GLU A 132 0.47 -14.19 13.50
CA GLU A 132 1.22 -15.24 12.84
C GLU A 132 1.86 -16.18 13.89
N PRO A 133 1.48 -17.48 13.94
CA PRO A 133 1.99 -18.43 14.93
C PRO A 133 3.43 -18.81 14.63
N GLY A 134 4.36 -18.02 15.05
CA GLY A 134 5.80 -18.20 14.86
C GLY A 134 6.64 -17.03 15.37
N GLN A 135 6.04 -15.90 15.60
CA GLN A 135 6.72 -14.67 16.08
C GLN A 135 6.38 -14.29 17.53
N SER A 136 5.68 -15.14 18.28
CA SER A 136 5.40 -14.90 19.69
C SER A 136 6.64 -15.13 20.58
N LYS A 137 7.80 -14.59 20.22
CA LYS A 137 8.80 -14.26 21.23
C LYS A 137 8.44 -12.85 21.69
N SER A 138 7.87 -12.80 22.91
CA SER A 138 7.62 -11.58 23.64
C SER A 138 8.73 -10.57 23.38
N TRP A 139 8.45 -9.54 22.61
CA TRP A 139 9.36 -8.40 22.43
C TRP A 139 9.35 -7.50 23.68
N LEU A 140 8.42 -7.74 24.62
CA LEU A 140 8.43 -7.09 25.91
C LEU A 140 9.59 -7.66 26.74
N PRO A 141 10.49 -6.81 27.27
CA PRO A 141 11.37 -7.22 28.34
C PRO A 141 10.59 -7.90 29.47
N GLY A 142 11.08 -9.04 29.96
CA GLY A 142 10.37 -9.90 30.92
C GLY A 142 9.93 -9.23 32.23
N ASP A 143 10.45 -8.04 32.49
CA ASP A 143 10.14 -7.15 33.63
C ASP A 143 8.88 -6.29 33.44
N LEU A 144 8.29 -6.26 32.23
CA LEU A 144 7.03 -5.53 31.91
C LEU A 144 5.85 -6.47 31.65
N ALA A 145 6.06 -7.77 31.72
CA ALA A 145 4.99 -8.78 31.62
C ALA A 145 4.45 -9.06 33.03
N VAL A 146 3.53 -8.21 33.53
CA VAL A 146 2.73 -8.44 34.75
C VAL A 146 1.28 -8.68 34.37
#